data_616845c26b944a1ad70c264badfcb59d
#
_entry.id   616845c26b944a1ad70c264badfcb59d
#
_cell.length_a   1.000
_cell.length_b   1.000
_cell.length_c   1.000
_cell.angle_alpha   90.00
_cell.angle_beta   90.00
_cell.angle_gamma   90.00
#
_symmetry.space_group_name_H-M   'P 1'
#
loop_
_entity.id
_entity.type
_entity.pdbx_description
1 polymer ?
#
loop_
_entity_poly.entity_id
_entity_poly.type
_entity_poly.pdbx_seq_one_letter_code
_entity_poly.pdbx_strand_id
1 'polypeptide(L)' 'MHAFTVCPGQLAHFRGVKSVSELTAEKIVLICGKKIITCEGKNLTAAEYFQGDMTVSGNITGISIE' A
#
# COMPACT_ATOMS: atom_id res chain seq x y z
N MET A 1 -13.99 -11.75 1.28
CA MET A 1 -13.61 -10.44 0.77
C MET A 1 -12.11 -10.23 0.87
N HIS A 2 -11.54 -9.57 -0.08
CA HIS A 2 -10.09 -9.37 -0.09
C HIS A 2 -9.68 -8.30 0.92
N ALA A 3 -8.50 -8.47 1.48
CA ALA A 3 -7.94 -7.47 2.40
C ALA A 3 -7.54 -6.20 1.67
N PHE A 4 -7.37 -6.28 0.37
CA PHE A 4 -7.04 -5.12 -0.46
C PHE A 4 -7.64 -5.29 -1.85
N THR A 5 -7.81 -4.16 -2.52
CA THR A 5 -8.29 -4.10 -3.89
C THR A 5 -7.25 -3.39 -4.73
N VAL A 6 -6.89 -3.95 -5.86
CA VAL A 6 -5.87 -3.40 -6.74
C VAL A 6 -6.46 -3.15 -8.12
N CYS A 7 -6.32 -1.92 -8.58
CA CYS A 7 -6.58 -1.56 -9.97
C CYS A 7 -5.22 -1.27 -10.59
N PRO A 8 -4.78 -2.07 -11.58
CA PRO A 8 -3.44 -1.91 -12.13
C PRO A 8 -3.16 -0.49 -12.58
N GLY A 9 -2.01 0.05 -12.12
CA GLY A 9 -1.58 1.36 -12.50
C GLY A 9 -2.34 2.51 -11.87
N GLN A 10 -3.17 2.26 -10.87
CA GLN A 10 -4.01 3.31 -10.34
C GLN A 10 -4.09 3.35 -8.82
N LEU A 11 -4.70 2.35 -8.20
CA LEU A 11 -5.09 2.44 -6.82
C LEU A 11 -5.00 1.09 -6.11
N ALA A 12 -4.53 1.11 -4.87
CA ALA A 12 -4.56 -0.05 -3.99
C ALA A 12 -5.01 0.40 -2.61
N HIS A 13 -5.92 -0.34 -2.01
CA HIS A 13 -6.43 -0.02 -0.68
C HIS A 13 -6.07 -1.13 0.29
N PHE A 14 -5.52 -0.74 1.45
CA PHE A 14 -5.08 -1.69 2.46
C PHE A 14 -5.74 -1.39 3.79
N ARG A 15 -6.10 -2.46 4.51
CA ARG A 15 -6.74 -2.36 5.82
C ARG A 15 -5.86 -3.01 6.86
N GLY A 16 -5.95 -2.50 8.08
CA GLY A 16 -5.19 -3.06 9.18
C GLY A 16 -3.72 -2.67 9.19
N VAL A 17 -3.37 -1.58 8.53
CA VAL A 17 -2.01 -1.07 8.50
C VAL A 17 -1.67 -0.49 9.86
N LYS A 18 -0.58 -0.98 10.46
CA LYS A 18 -0.15 -0.51 11.77
C LYS A 18 0.92 0.56 11.69
N SER A 19 1.76 0.49 10.68
CA SER A 19 2.80 1.50 10.49
C SER A 19 3.28 1.48 9.06
N VAL A 20 3.97 2.56 8.68
CA VAL A 20 4.59 2.67 7.36
C VAL A 20 6.10 2.62 7.58
N SER A 21 6.73 1.59 7.02
CA SER A 21 8.16 1.39 7.19
C SER A 21 8.97 2.22 6.20
N GLU A 22 8.43 2.39 5.00
CA GLU A 22 9.12 3.15 3.96
C GLU A 22 8.08 3.85 3.10
N LEU A 23 8.35 5.10 2.73
CA LEU A 23 7.42 5.88 1.93
C LEU A 23 8.22 6.72 0.94
N THR A 24 8.28 6.25 -0.29
CA THR A 24 8.93 6.98 -1.38
C THR A 24 8.00 6.99 -2.58
N ALA A 25 8.35 7.77 -3.60
CA ALA A 25 7.54 7.82 -4.82
C ALA A 25 7.62 6.53 -5.62
N GLU A 26 8.58 5.66 -5.31
CA GLU A 26 8.80 4.42 -6.05
C GLU A 26 8.56 3.17 -5.22
N LYS A 27 8.48 3.30 -3.91
CA LYS A 27 8.32 2.15 -3.04
C LYS A 27 7.64 2.56 -1.75
N ILE A 28 6.62 1.82 -1.36
CA ILE A 28 5.91 2.04 -0.11
C ILE A 28 5.83 0.69 0.61
N VAL A 29 6.32 0.66 1.86
CA VAL A 29 6.30 -0.56 2.67
C VAL A 29 5.40 -0.34 3.87
N LEU A 30 4.37 -1.17 3.97
CA LEU A 30 3.37 -1.10 5.04
C LEU A 30 3.48 -2.31 5.94
N ILE A 31 3.34 -2.09 7.24
CA ILE A 31 3.35 -3.16 8.23
C ILE A 31 1.92 -3.40 8.69
N CYS A 32 1.41 -4.59 8.44
CA CYS A 32 0.05 -4.99 8.80
C CYS A 32 0.10 -6.20 9.73
N GLY A 33 0.23 -5.93 11.04
CA GLY A 33 0.37 -7.03 11.99
C GLY A 33 1.64 -7.81 11.76
N LYS A 34 1.49 -9.06 11.35
CA LYS A 34 2.65 -9.93 11.06
C LYS A 34 3.02 -9.92 9.58
N LYS A 35 2.32 -9.16 8.79
CA LYS A 35 2.56 -9.12 7.34
C LYS A 35 3.24 -7.84 6.94
N ILE A 36 4.08 -7.92 5.92
CA ILE A 36 4.76 -6.78 5.34
C ILE A 36 4.30 -6.68 3.90
N ILE A 37 3.73 -5.53 3.55
CA ILE A 37 3.24 -5.28 2.21
C ILE A 37 4.16 -4.28 1.53
N THR A 38 4.72 -4.67 0.40
CA THR A 38 5.60 -3.80 -0.38
C THR A 38 4.92 -3.44 -1.68
N CYS A 39 4.70 -2.15 -1.90
CA CYS A 39 4.15 -1.63 -3.15
C CYS A 39 5.28 -0.96 -3.93
N GLU A 40 5.40 -1.30 -5.20
CA GLU A 40 6.43 -0.72 -6.06
C GLU A 40 5.77 -0.09 -7.27
N GLY A 41 6.37 0.97 -7.77
CA GLY A 41 5.83 1.67 -8.92
C GLY A 41 6.50 3.00 -9.14
N LYS A 42 5.74 3.95 -9.69
CA LYS A 42 6.23 5.31 -9.95
C LYS A 42 5.17 6.32 -9.54
N ASN A 43 5.62 7.45 -9.02
CA ASN A 43 4.75 8.52 -8.58
C ASN A 43 3.71 8.03 -7.56
N LEU A 44 4.16 7.19 -6.64
CA LEU A 44 3.29 6.62 -5.62
C LEU A 44 2.99 7.66 -4.55
N THR A 45 1.74 7.68 -4.11
CA THR A 45 1.32 8.46 -2.96
C THR A 45 0.47 7.60 -2.05
N ALA A 46 0.43 7.93 -0.78
CA ALA A 46 -0.35 7.19 0.19
C ALA A 46 -1.15 8.16 1.04
N ALA A 47 -2.36 7.77 1.37
CA ALA A 47 -3.23 8.54 2.23
C ALA A 47 -3.90 7.62 3.23
N GLU A 48 -4.03 8.07 4.46
CA GLU A 48 -4.74 7.34 5.51
C GLU A 48 -6.08 8.02 5.75
N TYR A 49 -7.17 7.27 5.60
CA TYR A 49 -8.51 7.81 5.80
C TYR A 49 -9.05 7.55 7.19
N PHE A 50 -8.80 6.34 7.71
CA PHE A 50 -9.12 5.97 9.08
C PHE A 50 -7.92 5.25 9.66
N GLN A 51 -7.94 5.03 10.96
CA GLN A 51 -6.88 4.26 11.59
C GLN A 51 -6.73 2.91 10.89
N GLY A 52 -5.57 2.71 10.32
CA GLY A 52 -5.23 1.47 9.66
C GLY A 52 -5.74 1.31 8.24
N ASP A 53 -6.52 2.24 7.72
CA ASP A 53 -6.99 2.17 6.34
C ASP A 53 -6.17 3.11 5.48
N MET A 54 -5.36 2.55 4.58
CA MET A 54 -4.50 3.35 3.72
C MET A 54 -4.75 3.04 2.25
N THR A 55 -4.65 4.07 1.45
CA THR A 55 -4.79 3.95 0.00
C THR A 55 -3.50 4.42 -0.66
N VAL A 56 -2.95 3.56 -1.51
CA VAL A 56 -1.77 3.87 -2.30
C VAL A 56 -2.23 4.11 -3.73
N SER A 57 -1.81 5.22 -4.29
CA SER A 57 -2.17 5.55 -5.67
C SER A 57 -0.94 5.92 -6.46
N GLY A 58 -1.08 5.89 -7.79
CA GLY A 58 0.02 6.14 -8.71
C GLY A 58 0.13 5.01 -9.70
N ASN A 59 1.28 4.90 -10.35
CA ASN A 59 1.52 3.83 -11.30
C ASN A 59 2.12 2.64 -10.58
N ILE A 60 1.24 1.76 -10.08
CA ILE A 60 1.65 0.60 -9.30
C ILE A 60 2.04 -0.53 -10.25
N THR A 61 3.28 -0.99 -10.16
CA THR A 61 3.79 -2.05 -11.02
C THR A 61 3.90 -3.39 -10.31
N GLY A 62 3.88 -3.40 -8.98
CA GLY A 62 3.97 -4.65 -8.25
C GLY A 62 3.58 -4.49 -6.80
N ILE A 63 3.04 -5.55 -6.22
CA ILE A 63 2.69 -5.62 -4.80
C ILE A 63 3.12 -6.99 -4.30
N SER A 64 3.88 -6.99 -3.20
CA SER A 64 4.32 -8.21 -2.54
C SER A 64 3.83 -8.23 -1.11
N ILE A 65 3.42 -9.39 -0.64
CA ILE A 65 2.96 -9.59 0.73
C ILE A 65 3.78 -10.71 1.34
N GLU A 66 4.42 -10.41 2.46
CA GLU A 66 5.22 -11.42 3.17
C GLU A 66 4.73 -11.66 4.57
#